data_664d5e63e70dc2b68086e4737b802ef0
#
_entry.id   664d5e63e70dc2b68086e4737b802ef0
#
_cell.length_a   1.000
_cell.length_b   1.000
_cell.length_c   1.000
_cell.angle_alpha   90.00
_cell.angle_beta   90.00
_cell.angle_gamma   90.00
#
_symmetry.space_group_name_H-M   'P 1'
#
loop_
_entity.id
_entity.type
_entity.pdbx_description
1 polymer ?
#
loop_
_entity_poly.entity_id
_entity_poly.type
_entity_poly.pdbx_seq_one_letter_code
_entity_poly.pdbx_strand_id
1 'polypeptide(L)'
;MTLLKYTFILFSTCTVFIMNTAGQNHVNIQTKNEAVKTLKFIDGIELKRNEIHSSGNSININQSNILIIPVSSTELASYNIESITGLQIKYAQILNVEIETVKNLALLNFIEEWWRTRYRFGGSSKSGIDCSAFAGLLQRTVYGNELPRMAKEQYKLCEKISREEINEGDLVFFNTRGGVSHVGVYLANGYFVHSSTKEGVTISSLDEDYYHRKFISAGRIIVQ
;
A
#
# COMPACT_ATOMS: atom_id res chain seq x y z
N MET A 1 29.57 48.90 33.23
CA MET A 1 28.42 48.93 34.17
C MET A 1 27.43 47.87 33.75
N THR A 2 27.50 46.80 34.54
CA THR A 2 26.37 46.05 35.18
C THR A 2 25.44 45.28 34.23
N LEU A 3 25.06 44.07 34.42
CA LEU A 3 25.18 43.02 35.44
C LEU A 3 24.75 41.66 34.85
N LEU A 4 25.51 40.70 35.20
CA LEU A 4 25.33 39.26 35.10
C LEU A 4 24.02 38.79 35.78
N LYS A 5 23.25 37.88 35.17
CA LYS A 5 22.34 36.97 35.91
C LYS A 5 22.45 35.56 35.41
N TYR A 6 23.02 34.71 36.24
CA TYR A 6 23.03 33.28 36.17
C TYR A 6 21.66 32.73 36.54
N THR A 7 21.18 31.72 35.83
CA THR A 7 20.14 30.83 36.33
C THR A 7 20.62 29.37 36.24
N PHE A 8 20.71 28.78 37.40
CA PHE A 8 21.02 27.37 37.69
C PHE A 8 19.89 26.46 37.12
N ILE A 9 20.28 25.40 36.43
CA ILE A 9 19.38 24.27 36.15
C ILE A 9 19.94 23.05 36.89
N LEU A 10 19.13 22.56 37.81
CA LEU A 10 19.36 21.35 38.63
C LEU A 10 19.27 20.11 37.77
N PHE A 11 20.33 19.30 37.78
CA PHE A 11 20.32 17.93 37.32
C PHE A 11 19.71 17.03 38.39
N SER A 12 18.56 16.36 38.08
CA SER A 12 18.01 15.29 38.87
C SER A 12 18.50 13.95 38.31
N THR A 13 19.40 13.30 39.02
CA THR A 13 19.88 11.96 38.76
C THR A 13 18.84 10.94 39.27
N CYS A 14 18.23 10.20 38.34
CA CYS A 14 17.39 9.06 38.68
C CYS A 14 18.24 7.77 38.63
N THR A 15 18.61 7.27 39.80
CA THR A 15 19.28 5.98 40.01
C THR A 15 18.27 4.85 39.87
N VAL A 16 18.44 4.00 38.87
CA VAL A 16 17.67 2.75 38.72
C VAL A 16 18.32 1.66 39.57
N PHE A 17 17.58 1.19 40.58
CA PHE A 17 17.95 0.03 41.41
C PHE A 17 17.44 -1.24 40.73
N ILE A 18 18.35 -2.11 40.30
CA ILE A 18 18.01 -3.44 39.80
C ILE A 18 18.01 -4.42 41.00
N MET A 19 16.84 -4.88 41.38
CA MET A 19 16.71 -6.02 42.27
C MET A 19 16.34 -7.26 41.47
N ASN A 20 17.28 -8.21 41.48
CA ASN A 20 17.11 -9.54 40.91
C ASN A 20 16.52 -10.46 42.02
N THR A 21 15.28 -10.96 41.82
CA THR A 21 14.75 -12.06 42.65
C THR A 21 14.14 -13.11 41.72
N ALA A 22 14.77 -14.27 41.74
CA ALA A 22 14.20 -15.48 41.17
C ALA A 22 12.97 -15.90 41.98
N GLY A 23 11.84 -16.06 41.30
CA GLY A 23 10.59 -16.55 41.87
C GLY A 23 9.78 -17.23 40.77
N GLN A 24 9.71 -18.55 40.81
CA GLN A 24 8.83 -19.37 40.00
C GLN A 24 7.38 -19.02 40.33
N ASN A 25 6.65 -18.47 39.39
CA ASN A 25 5.20 -18.31 39.50
C ASN A 25 4.49 -19.23 38.52
N HIS A 26 3.87 -20.27 39.07
CA HIS A 26 2.81 -21.04 38.43
C HIS A 26 1.69 -20.10 37.99
N VAL A 27 1.48 -19.98 36.69
CA VAL A 27 0.33 -19.24 36.15
C VAL A 27 -0.89 -20.15 36.21
N ASN A 28 -1.76 -19.89 37.18
CA ASN A 28 -3.08 -20.53 37.28
C ASN A 28 -4.03 -19.75 36.39
N ILE A 29 -4.33 -20.31 35.19
CA ILE A 29 -5.29 -19.71 34.27
C ILE A 29 -6.70 -20.06 34.75
N GLN A 30 -7.29 -19.16 35.52
CA GLN A 30 -8.74 -19.20 35.76
C GLN A 30 -9.43 -18.50 34.56
N THR A 31 -10.08 -19.28 33.71
CA THR A 31 -10.98 -18.79 32.68
C THR A 31 -12.19 -18.13 33.31
N LYS A 32 -12.22 -16.79 33.35
CA LYS A 32 -13.45 -16.04 33.60
C LYS A 32 -14.30 -16.11 32.34
N ASN A 33 -15.46 -16.75 32.48
CA ASN A 33 -16.54 -16.66 31.50
C ASN A 33 -17.08 -15.22 31.48
N GLU A 34 -16.59 -14.41 30.54
CA GLU A 34 -17.24 -13.14 30.23
C GLU A 34 -18.32 -13.37 29.16
N ALA A 35 -19.52 -12.91 29.50
CA ALA A 35 -20.71 -13.02 28.67
C ALA A 35 -20.47 -12.42 27.29
N VAL A 36 -20.62 -13.26 26.28
CA VAL A 36 -20.58 -12.85 24.85
C VAL A 36 -21.77 -11.92 24.61
N LYS A 37 -21.50 -10.61 24.47
CA LYS A 37 -22.47 -9.63 23.97
C LYS A 37 -22.83 -9.98 22.53
N THR A 38 -24.09 -10.38 22.35
CA THR A 38 -24.68 -10.60 21.02
C THR A 38 -24.69 -9.26 20.28
N LEU A 39 -23.88 -9.13 19.23
CA LEU A 39 -23.96 -8.01 18.30
C LEU A 39 -25.23 -8.21 17.45
N LYS A 40 -26.22 -7.37 17.67
CA LYS A 40 -27.39 -7.28 16.78
C LYS A 40 -26.99 -6.48 15.55
N PHE A 41 -26.85 -7.15 14.42
CA PHE A 41 -26.80 -6.48 13.11
C PHE A 41 -28.20 -6.01 12.74
N ILE A 42 -28.26 -4.80 12.19
CA ILE A 42 -29.48 -4.17 11.66
C ILE A 42 -29.90 -5.01 10.45
N ASP A 43 -30.86 -5.93 10.60
CA ASP A 43 -31.66 -6.59 9.55
C ASP A 43 -32.07 -8.03 9.91
N GLY A 44 -32.21 -8.33 11.20
CA GLY A 44 -32.95 -9.54 11.61
C GLY A 44 -32.34 -10.90 11.25
N ILE A 45 -31.06 -10.95 10.88
CA ILE A 45 -30.35 -12.22 10.62
C ILE A 45 -29.75 -12.71 11.92
N GLU A 46 -30.40 -13.70 12.51
CA GLU A 46 -29.93 -14.40 13.71
C GLU A 46 -29.02 -15.56 13.28
N LEU A 47 -27.71 -15.42 13.48
CA LEU A 47 -26.75 -16.51 13.26
C LEU A 47 -26.84 -17.49 14.44
N LYS A 48 -27.56 -18.59 14.26
CA LYS A 48 -27.55 -19.71 15.22
C LYS A 48 -26.25 -20.49 15.06
N ARG A 49 -25.45 -20.50 16.11
CA ARG A 49 -24.26 -21.37 16.20
C ARG A 49 -24.74 -22.81 16.39
N ASN A 50 -24.51 -23.69 15.43
CA ASN A 50 -24.71 -25.13 15.59
C ASN A 50 -23.68 -25.66 16.58
N GLU A 51 -24.12 -26.10 17.75
CA GLU A 51 -23.29 -26.83 18.71
C GLU A 51 -22.98 -28.21 18.11
N ILE A 52 -21.71 -28.46 17.85
CA ILE A 52 -21.22 -29.79 17.47
C ILE A 52 -21.08 -30.58 18.76
N HIS A 53 -22.03 -31.48 19.00
CA HIS A 53 -21.90 -32.50 20.05
C HIS A 53 -20.75 -33.45 19.69
N SER A 54 -19.64 -33.30 20.41
CA SER A 54 -18.54 -34.25 20.37
C SER A 54 -18.92 -35.48 21.21
N SER A 55 -19.36 -36.54 20.53
CA SER A 55 -19.47 -37.89 21.10
C SER A 55 -18.05 -38.47 21.18
N GLY A 56 -17.64 -38.81 22.41
CA GLY A 56 -16.33 -39.38 22.66
C GLY A 56 -16.14 -40.76 22.03
N ASN A 57 -15.13 -40.90 21.20
CA ASN A 57 -14.51 -42.17 20.88
C ASN A 57 -13.00 -42.00 20.97
N SER A 58 -12.41 -42.75 21.90
CA SER A 58 -10.96 -42.86 22.11
C SER A 58 -10.30 -43.41 20.87
N ILE A 59 -9.50 -42.59 20.18
CA ILE A 59 -8.70 -43.02 19.05
C ILE A 59 -7.29 -43.36 19.57
N ASN A 60 -6.95 -44.66 19.46
CA ASN A 60 -5.63 -45.21 19.78
C ASN A 60 -4.65 -44.81 18.67
N ILE A 61 -3.67 -43.95 18.98
CA ILE A 61 -2.70 -43.47 18.00
C ILE A 61 -1.49 -44.41 18.01
N ASN A 62 -1.46 -45.35 17.07
CA ASN A 62 -0.25 -46.08 16.67
C ASN A 62 0.28 -45.53 15.35
N GLN A 63 1.41 -44.90 15.46
CA GLN A 63 2.52 -44.68 14.51
C GLN A 63 2.22 -44.32 13.04
N SER A 64 2.86 -43.21 12.66
CA SER A 64 3.36 -42.87 11.31
C SER A 64 2.32 -42.64 10.19
N ASN A 65 1.60 -41.55 10.31
CA ASN A 65 1.14 -40.79 9.14
C ASN A 65 1.11 -39.33 9.51
N ILE A 66 2.03 -38.57 8.97
CA ILE A 66 1.93 -37.10 8.93
C ILE A 66 0.69 -36.81 8.10
N LEU A 67 -0.43 -36.57 8.78
CA LEU A 67 -1.61 -36.01 8.14
C LEU A 67 -1.21 -34.58 7.73
N ILE A 68 -0.80 -34.45 6.48
CA ILE A 68 -0.88 -33.15 5.80
C ILE A 68 -2.38 -32.84 5.80
N ILE A 69 -2.83 -32.03 6.75
CA ILE A 69 -4.16 -31.44 6.73
C ILE A 69 -4.17 -30.59 5.47
N PRO A 70 -4.95 -30.91 4.42
CA PRO A 70 -5.07 -29.99 3.30
C PRO A 70 -5.73 -28.74 3.86
N VAL A 71 -4.95 -27.66 4.00
CA VAL A 71 -5.50 -26.34 4.24
C VAL A 71 -6.52 -26.13 3.13
N SER A 72 -7.78 -26.07 3.50
CA SER A 72 -8.86 -25.96 2.53
C SER A 72 -8.56 -24.78 1.62
N SER A 73 -8.59 -25.02 0.32
CA SER A 73 -8.46 -23.97 -0.70
C SER A 73 -9.44 -22.79 -0.49
N THR A 74 -10.51 -23.05 0.25
CA THR A 74 -11.51 -22.07 0.67
C THR A 74 -10.99 -21.07 1.72
N GLU A 75 -10.12 -21.51 2.67
CA GLU A 75 -9.54 -20.58 3.67
C GLU A 75 -8.48 -19.67 3.06
N LEU A 76 -7.65 -20.21 2.15
CA LEU A 76 -6.70 -19.38 1.40
C LEU A 76 -7.43 -18.41 0.46
N ALA A 77 -8.53 -18.84 -0.16
CA ALA A 77 -9.34 -17.98 -1.01
C ALA A 77 -10.03 -16.87 -0.21
N SER A 78 -10.57 -17.17 0.98
CA SER A 78 -11.21 -16.14 1.84
C SER A 78 -10.22 -15.09 2.33
N TYR A 79 -9.01 -15.50 2.74
CA TYR A 79 -7.96 -14.56 3.15
C TYR A 79 -7.53 -13.64 2.00
N ASN A 80 -7.35 -14.19 0.80
CA ASN A 80 -7.00 -13.41 -0.38
C ASN A 80 -8.12 -12.45 -0.80
N ILE A 81 -9.39 -12.88 -0.72
CA ILE A 81 -10.54 -12.03 -1.05
C ILE A 81 -10.66 -10.84 -0.10
N GLU A 82 -10.51 -11.04 1.22
CA GLU A 82 -10.55 -9.92 2.18
C GLU A 82 -9.42 -8.92 1.96
N SER A 83 -8.18 -9.39 1.73
CA SER A 83 -7.04 -8.51 1.49
C SER A 83 -7.16 -7.74 0.16
N ILE A 84 -7.65 -8.39 -0.89
CA ILE A 84 -7.95 -7.79 -2.19
C ILE A 84 -9.01 -6.70 -2.02
N THR A 85 -10.12 -7.01 -1.36
CA THR A 85 -11.20 -6.05 -1.13
C THR A 85 -10.74 -4.84 -0.33
N GLY A 86 -9.92 -5.04 0.70
CA GLY A 86 -9.35 -3.93 1.49
C GLY A 86 -8.50 -2.96 0.64
N LEU A 87 -7.68 -3.50 -0.26
CA LEU A 87 -6.86 -2.71 -1.16
C LEU A 87 -7.71 -1.96 -2.19
N GLN A 88 -8.69 -2.61 -2.77
CA GLN A 88 -9.64 -2.00 -3.70
C GLN A 88 -10.43 -0.86 -3.03
N ILE A 89 -10.95 -1.07 -1.82
CA ILE A 89 -11.65 -0.03 -1.05
C ILE A 89 -10.74 1.18 -0.84
N LYS A 90 -9.50 0.96 -0.38
CA LYS A 90 -8.52 2.03 -0.17
C LYS A 90 -8.32 2.87 -1.44
N TYR A 91 -8.09 2.23 -2.58
CA TYR A 91 -7.82 2.93 -3.83
C TYR A 91 -9.09 3.55 -4.44
N ALA A 92 -10.25 2.92 -4.32
CA ALA A 92 -11.51 3.50 -4.72
C ALA A 92 -11.77 4.83 -4.00
N GLN A 93 -11.49 4.89 -2.70
CA GLN A 93 -11.58 6.12 -1.91
C GLN A 93 -10.55 7.18 -2.34
N ILE A 94 -9.28 6.80 -2.54
CA ILE A 94 -8.20 7.72 -2.96
C ILE A 94 -8.51 8.31 -4.34
N LEU A 95 -8.97 7.49 -5.28
CA LEU A 95 -9.25 7.88 -6.66
C LEU A 95 -10.66 8.48 -6.84
N ASN A 96 -11.51 8.43 -5.81
CA ASN A 96 -12.90 8.86 -5.84
C ASN A 96 -13.67 8.20 -6.99
N VAL A 97 -13.64 6.87 -7.05
CA VAL A 97 -14.30 6.03 -8.06
C VAL A 97 -15.04 4.88 -7.39
N GLU A 98 -15.97 4.25 -8.13
CA GLU A 98 -16.66 3.04 -7.67
C GLU A 98 -15.67 1.87 -7.52
N ILE A 99 -15.83 1.07 -6.46
CA ILE A 99 -14.89 -0.02 -6.13
C ILE A 99 -14.78 -1.05 -7.26
N GLU A 100 -15.85 -1.30 -7.97
CA GLU A 100 -15.93 -2.26 -9.09
C GLU A 100 -15.08 -1.83 -10.30
N THR A 101 -14.70 -0.56 -10.37
CA THR A 101 -13.81 -0.04 -11.41
C THR A 101 -12.34 -0.31 -11.12
N VAL A 102 -11.98 -0.54 -9.85
CA VAL A 102 -10.61 -0.78 -9.38
C VAL A 102 -10.27 -2.26 -9.52
N LYS A 103 -9.84 -2.69 -10.71
CA LYS A 103 -9.64 -4.11 -11.04
C LYS A 103 -8.18 -4.55 -11.09
N ASN A 104 -7.26 -3.64 -11.37
CA ASN A 104 -5.85 -3.95 -11.60
C ASN A 104 -5.07 -4.08 -10.28
N LEU A 105 -5.22 -5.21 -9.63
CA LEU A 105 -4.54 -5.49 -8.35
C LEU A 105 -3.01 -5.51 -8.47
N ALA A 106 -2.47 -5.89 -9.64
CA ALA A 106 -1.03 -5.85 -9.88
C ALA A 106 -0.50 -4.42 -9.81
N LEU A 107 -1.23 -3.46 -10.39
CA LEU A 107 -0.92 -2.03 -10.30
C LEU A 107 -0.95 -1.54 -8.84
N LEU A 108 -2.02 -1.87 -8.11
CA LEU A 108 -2.17 -1.41 -6.73
C LEU A 108 -1.07 -1.98 -5.82
N ASN A 109 -0.78 -3.28 -5.92
CA ASN A 109 0.30 -3.91 -5.17
C ASN A 109 1.66 -3.30 -5.51
N PHE A 110 1.92 -3.02 -6.78
CA PHE A 110 3.13 -2.33 -7.20
C PHE A 110 3.25 -0.94 -6.57
N ILE A 111 2.17 -0.16 -6.55
CA ILE A 111 2.15 1.17 -5.91
C ILE A 111 2.42 1.04 -4.41
N GLU A 112 1.77 0.12 -3.70
CA GLU A 112 2.01 -0.12 -2.27
C GLU A 112 3.47 -0.48 -2.00
N GLU A 113 4.03 -1.37 -2.79
CA GLU A 113 5.43 -1.78 -2.66
C GLU A 113 6.39 -0.59 -2.77
N TRP A 114 6.11 0.35 -3.68
CA TRP A 114 6.95 1.51 -3.93
C TRP A 114 6.53 2.76 -3.16
N TRP A 115 5.44 2.73 -2.41
CA TRP A 115 4.89 3.88 -1.71
C TRP A 115 5.94 4.59 -0.86
N ARG A 116 6.01 5.94 -0.98
CA ARG A 116 6.96 6.80 -0.25
C ARG A 116 8.45 6.51 -0.52
N THR A 117 8.81 5.68 -1.49
CA THR A 117 10.20 5.58 -1.92
C THR A 117 10.67 6.96 -2.33
N ARG A 118 11.73 7.46 -1.68
CA ARG A 118 12.21 8.83 -1.87
C ARG A 118 12.63 9.11 -3.31
N TYR A 119 12.47 10.36 -3.74
CA TYR A 119 12.98 10.81 -5.01
C TYR A 119 14.51 10.87 -5.00
N ARG A 120 15.15 10.38 -6.05
CA ARG A 120 16.57 10.56 -6.32
C ARG A 120 16.77 10.73 -7.82
N PHE A 121 17.29 11.88 -8.24
CA PHE A 121 17.59 12.11 -9.66
C PHE A 121 18.56 11.06 -10.19
N GLY A 122 18.24 10.41 -11.32
CA GLY A 122 19.00 9.29 -11.89
C GLY A 122 18.88 7.97 -11.12
N GLY A 123 18.14 7.93 -10.01
CA GLY A 123 17.92 6.74 -9.21
C GLY A 123 16.93 5.76 -9.86
N SER A 124 17.09 4.45 -9.56
CA SER A 124 16.24 3.37 -10.10
C SER A 124 16.05 2.23 -9.10
N SER A 125 16.13 2.49 -7.80
CA SER A 125 16.05 1.48 -6.74
C SER A 125 15.23 1.95 -5.54
N LYS A 126 14.99 1.06 -4.56
CA LYS A 126 14.33 1.40 -3.28
C LYS A 126 15.10 2.43 -2.45
N SER A 127 16.40 2.59 -2.66
CA SER A 127 17.18 3.66 -2.01
C SER A 127 16.92 5.06 -2.59
N GLY A 128 16.21 5.14 -3.72
CA GLY A 128 15.77 6.35 -4.39
C GLY A 128 15.51 6.11 -5.86
N ILE A 129 14.39 6.65 -6.35
CA ILE A 129 13.95 6.48 -7.74
C ILE A 129 13.50 7.82 -8.32
N ASP A 130 13.81 8.09 -9.60
CA ASP A 130 13.26 9.25 -10.30
C ASP A 130 11.95 8.92 -11.04
N CYS A 131 11.30 9.95 -11.58
CA CYS A 131 9.98 9.83 -12.20
C CYS A 131 9.97 8.87 -13.40
N SER A 132 10.96 8.95 -14.29
CA SER A 132 11.02 8.13 -15.49
C SER A 132 11.45 6.69 -15.21
N ALA A 133 12.32 6.47 -14.21
CA ALA A 133 12.65 5.12 -13.78
C ALA A 133 11.45 4.44 -13.09
N PHE A 134 10.69 5.18 -12.28
CA PHE A 134 9.48 4.67 -11.66
C PHE A 134 8.42 4.30 -12.72
N ALA A 135 8.13 5.21 -13.65
CA ALA A 135 7.18 4.94 -14.74
C ALA A 135 7.62 3.74 -15.59
N GLY A 136 8.90 3.66 -15.97
CA GLY A 136 9.43 2.54 -16.74
C GLY A 136 9.35 1.20 -15.99
N LEU A 137 9.67 1.20 -14.70
CA LEU A 137 9.58 0.00 -13.87
C LEU A 137 8.13 -0.48 -13.70
N LEU A 138 7.20 0.46 -13.45
CA LEU A 138 5.77 0.15 -13.37
C LEU A 138 5.27 -0.44 -14.68
N GLN A 139 5.57 0.20 -15.80
CA GLN A 139 5.15 -0.25 -17.13
C GLN A 139 5.67 -1.65 -17.44
N ARG A 140 6.92 -1.93 -17.13
CA ARG A 140 7.50 -3.27 -17.32
C ARG A 140 6.85 -4.31 -16.43
N THR A 141 6.67 -4.00 -15.14
CA THR A 141 6.21 -5.00 -14.14
C THR A 141 4.72 -5.29 -14.28
N VAL A 142 3.91 -4.26 -14.54
CA VAL A 142 2.44 -4.39 -14.54
C VAL A 142 1.88 -4.64 -15.94
N TYR A 143 2.45 -3.96 -16.95
CA TYR A 143 1.89 -3.98 -18.32
C TYR A 143 2.79 -4.69 -19.34
N GLY A 144 4.01 -5.10 -18.94
CA GLY A 144 4.95 -5.77 -19.86
C GLY A 144 5.62 -4.85 -20.89
N ASN A 145 5.50 -3.52 -20.73
CA ASN A 145 6.02 -2.55 -21.68
C ASN A 145 7.43 -2.10 -21.30
N GLU A 146 8.38 -2.17 -22.22
CA GLU A 146 9.72 -1.62 -22.03
C GLU A 146 9.78 -0.15 -22.46
N LEU A 147 10.27 0.72 -21.56
CA LEU A 147 10.39 2.15 -21.81
C LEU A 147 11.84 2.64 -21.77
N PRO A 148 12.18 3.65 -22.60
CA PRO A 148 13.45 4.33 -22.48
C PRO A 148 13.66 4.94 -21.08
N ARG A 149 14.94 5.15 -20.72
CA ARG A 149 15.30 5.63 -19.39
C ARG A 149 14.81 7.04 -19.09
N MET A 150 14.74 7.92 -20.08
CA MET A 150 14.44 9.34 -19.87
C MET A 150 12.99 9.69 -20.24
N ALA A 151 12.35 10.55 -19.44
CA ALA A 151 10.97 10.99 -19.67
C ALA A 151 10.75 11.60 -21.08
N LYS A 152 11.75 12.33 -21.61
CA LYS A 152 11.69 12.92 -22.95
C LYS A 152 11.66 11.84 -24.05
N GLU A 153 12.34 10.74 -23.86
CA GLU A 153 12.34 9.61 -24.79
C GLU A 153 11.06 8.79 -24.68
N GLN A 154 10.58 8.56 -23.44
CA GLN A 154 9.27 7.96 -23.20
C GLN A 154 8.16 8.76 -23.88
N TYR A 155 8.21 10.09 -23.78
CA TYR A 155 7.27 10.98 -24.48
C TYR A 155 7.29 10.79 -26.00
N LYS A 156 8.47 10.64 -26.59
CA LYS A 156 8.60 10.44 -28.05
C LYS A 156 8.05 9.09 -28.52
N LEU A 157 8.15 8.07 -27.69
CA LEU A 157 7.69 6.72 -27.98
C LEU A 157 6.16 6.62 -28.00
N CYS A 158 5.47 7.43 -27.20
CA CYS A 158 4.03 7.35 -27.05
C CYS A 158 3.27 8.05 -28.17
N GLU A 159 2.14 7.49 -28.58
CA GLU A 159 1.09 8.22 -29.25
C GLU A 159 0.50 9.28 -28.31
N LYS A 160 0.31 10.50 -28.83
CA LYS A 160 -0.27 11.59 -28.03
C LYS A 160 -1.78 11.47 -28.04
N ILE A 161 -2.35 11.50 -26.85
CA ILE A 161 -3.80 11.42 -26.64
C ILE A 161 -4.29 12.66 -25.90
N SER A 162 -5.55 13.01 -26.11
CA SER A 162 -6.20 14.11 -25.41
C SER A 162 -6.43 13.73 -23.93
N ARG A 163 -6.73 14.74 -23.13
CA ARG A 163 -6.97 14.52 -21.69
C ARG A 163 -8.19 13.64 -21.41
N GLU A 164 -9.20 13.74 -22.28
CA GLU A 164 -10.47 13.03 -22.20
C GLU A 164 -10.34 11.55 -22.58
N GLU A 165 -9.28 11.20 -23.31
CA GLU A 165 -9.02 9.84 -23.81
C GLU A 165 -8.07 9.04 -22.92
N ILE A 166 -7.61 9.64 -21.80
CA ILE A 166 -6.64 9.00 -20.91
C ILE A 166 -7.28 7.80 -20.21
N ASN A 167 -6.62 6.65 -20.29
CA ASN A 167 -6.99 5.42 -19.59
C ASN A 167 -5.93 5.01 -18.59
N GLU A 168 -6.31 4.10 -17.67
CA GLU A 168 -5.36 3.49 -16.74
C GLU A 168 -4.13 2.93 -17.47
N GLY A 169 -2.95 3.25 -16.94
CA GLY A 169 -1.67 2.83 -17.52
C GLY A 169 -1.07 3.81 -18.54
N ASP A 170 -1.83 4.76 -19.09
CA ASP A 170 -1.28 5.79 -19.95
C ASP A 170 -0.28 6.69 -19.20
N LEU A 171 0.68 7.23 -19.90
CA LEU A 171 1.67 8.13 -19.33
C LEU A 171 1.19 9.58 -19.38
N VAL A 172 1.42 10.33 -18.29
CA VAL A 172 1.14 11.76 -18.21
C VAL A 172 2.43 12.54 -18.10
N PHE A 173 2.61 13.56 -18.92
CA PHE A 173 3.87 14.30 -19.07
C PHE A 173 3.73 15.76 -18.69
N PHE A 174 4.78 16.28 -18.01
CA PHE A 174 4.76 17.64 -17.46
C PHE A 174 6.05 18.42 -17.77
N ASN A 175 5.88 19.74 -17.90
CA ASN A 175 6.98 20.71 -17.98
C ASN A 175 7.29 21.30 -16.59
N THR A 176 8.12 20.62 -15.82
CA THR A 176 8.52 21.08 -14.47
C THR A 176 9.82 21.87 -14.46
N ARG A 177 10.71 21.66 -15.48
CA ARG A 177 12.06 22.26 -15.52
C ARG A 177 12.49 22.69 -16.94
N GLY A 178 11.54 22.80 -17.87
CA GLY A 178 11.80 23.07 -19.28
C GLY A 178 11.56 21.84 -20.16
N GLY A 179 10.62 21.93 -21.11
CA GLY A 179 10.21 20.83 -21.95
C GLY A 179 9.61 19.65 -21.16
N VAL A 180 9.66 18.44 -21.74
CA VAL A 180 9.23 17.22 -21.06
C VAL A 180 10.28 16.83 -20.02
N SER A 181 9.98 17.04 -18.77
CA SER A 181 10.93 16.87 -17.65
C SER A 181 10.38 16.07 -16.48
N HIS A 182 9.10 15.68 -16.52
CA HIS A 182 8.49 14.84 -15.53
C HIS A 182 7.42 13.94 -16.17
N VAL A 183 7.20 12.76 -15.58
CA VAL A 183 6.25 11.75 -16.05
C VAL A 183 5.61 11.05 -14.86
N GLY A 184 4.34 10.70 -15.01
CA GLY A 184 3.58 9.81 -14.14
C GLY A 184 2.82 8.77 -14.93
N VAL A 185 2.18 7.85 -14.25
CA VAL A 185 1.29 6.83 -14.82
C VAL A 185 -0.13 7.11 -14.34
N TYR A 186 -1.04 7.27 -15.25
CA TYR A 186 -2.44 7.57 -14.95
C TYR A 186 -3.14 6.37 -14.32
N LEU A 187 -4.01 6.66 -13.37
CA LEU A 187 -4.79 5.65 -12.64
C LEU A 187 -6.27 5.72 -13.03
N ALA A 188 -6.98 6.70 -12.52
CA ALA A 188 -8.38 6.96 -12.81
C ALA A 188 -8.77 8.36 -12.35
N ASN A 189 -9.88 8.90 -12.85
CA ASN A 189 -10.54 10.12 -12.37
C ASN A 189 -9.58 11.32 -12.18
N GLY A 190 -8.65 11.51 -13.11
CA GLY A 190 -7.66 12.59 -13.04
C GLY A 190 -6.46 12.32 -12.13
N TYR A 191 -6.40 11.18 -11.45
CA TYR A 191 -5.28 10.81 -10.57
C TYR A 191 -4.19 10.04 -11.31
N PHE A 192 -2.96 10.28 -10.91
CA PHE A 192 -1.78 9.59 -11.44
C PHE A 192 -0.75 9.31 -10.35
N VAL A 193 0.01 8.23 -10.49
CA VAL A 193 1.11 7.87 -9.61
C VAL A 193 2.44 8.30 -10.23
N HIS A 194 3.35 8.84 -9.42
CA HIS A 194 4.66 9.28 -9.86
C HIS A 194 5.67 9.33 -8.71
N SER A 195 6.97 9.47 -9.02
CA SER A 195 7.98 9.81 -8.02
C SER A 195 8.12 11.33 -7.93
N SER A 196 7.54 11.92 -6.89
CA SER A 196 7.60 13.35 -6.57
C SER A 196 8.93 13.73 -5.90
N THR A 197 9.48 14.89 -6.24
CA THR A 197 10.69 15.42 -5.57
C THR A 197 10.47 15.75 -4.10
N LYS A 198 9.22 15.99 -3.69
CA LYS A 198 8.87 16.35 -2.30
C LYS A 198 8.49 15.13 -1.47
N GLU A 199 7.70 14.22 -2.03
CA GLU A 199 7.05 13.16 -1.27
C GLU A 199 7.54 11.75 -1.61
N GLY A 200 8.42 11.64 -2.61
CA GLY A 200 8.76 10.34 -3.18
C GLY A 200 7.62 9.78 -4.02
N VAL A 201 7.47 8.46 -4.06
CA VAL A 201 6.36 7.82 -4.80
C VAL A 201 5.04 8.14 -4.12
N THR A 202 4.16 8.79 -4.85
CA THR A 202 2.87 9.30 -4.37
C THR A 202 1.84 9.37 -5.49
N ILE A 203 0.58 9.59 -5.13
CA ILE A 203 -0.52 9.87 -6.05
C ILE A 203 -0.83 11.37 -5.99
N SER A 204 -1.03 11.98 -7.15
CA SER A 204 -1.43 13.38 -7.32
C SER A 204 -2.57 13.48 -8.34
N SER A 205 -3.26 14.61 -8.35
CA SER A 205 -4.32 14.90 -9.32
C SER A 205 -3.84 15.82 -10.45
N LEU A 206 -4.30 15.58 -11.66
CA LEU A 206 -4.14 16.49 -12.80
C LEU A 206 -4.85 17.83 -12.60
N ASP A 207 -5.80 17.89 -11.65
CA ASP A 207 -6.56 19.09 -11.29
C ASP A 207 -5.89 19.94 -10.21
N GLU A 208 -4.84 19.41 -9.55
CA GLU A 208 -4.01 20.24 -8.69
C GLU A 208 -3.38 21.38 -9.48
N ASP A 209 -3.48 22.60 -8.99
CA ASP A 209 -2.97 23.83 -9.64
C ASP A 209 -1.56 23.68 -10.23
N TYR A 210 -0.68 23.01 -9.51
CA TYR A 210 0.70 22.80 -9.98
C TYR A 210 0.73 21.90 -11.21
N TYR A 211 0.10 20.73 -11.16
CA TYR A 211 0.12 19.76 -12.26
C TYR A 211 -0.72 20.22 -13.44
N HIS A 212 -1.86 20.85 -13.19
CA HIS A 212 -2.68 21.45 -14.23
C HIS A 212 -1.91 22.44 -15.11
N ARG A 213 -1.17 23.37 -14.47
CA ARG A 213 -0.34 24.35 -15.22
C ARG A 213 0.91 23.76 -15.88
N LYS A 214 1.36 22.59 -15.44
CA LYS A 214 2.58 21.95 -15.94
C LYS A 214 2.30 20.81 -16.93
N PHE A 215 1.04 20.40 -17.08
CA PHE A 215 0.63 19.33 -17.97
C PHE A 215 0.96 19.69 -19.44
N ILE A 216 1.57 18.74 -20.17
CA ILE A 216 1.88 18.86 -21.59
C ILE A 216 0.88 18.07 -22.40
N SER A 217 0.82 16.79 -22.18
CA SER A 217 -0.12 15.85 -22.79
C SER A 217 -0.06 14.51 -22.08
N ALA A 218 -1.02 13.64 -22.41
CA ALA A 218 -0.90 12.22 -22.14
C ALA A 218 -0.30 11.48 -23.35
N GLY A 219 0.11 10.24 -23.11
CA GLY A 219 0.66 9.39 -24.17
C GLY A 219 0.41 7.93 -23.89
N ARG A 220 -0.10 7.24 -24.92
CA ARG A 220 -0.34 5.79 -24.91
C ARG A 220 0.82 5.06 -25.53
N ILE A 221 1.27 4.00 -24.89
CA ILE A 221 2.31 3.14 -25.41
C ILE A 221 1.70 2.27 -26.53
N ILE A 222 2.27 2.34 -27.73
CA ILE A 222 1.88 1.46 -28.83
C ILE A 222 2.65 0.16 -28.65
N VAL A 223 1.96 -0.92 -28.29
CA VAL A 223 2.55 -2.26 -28.27
C VAL A 223 2.81 -2.67 -29.71
N GLN A 224 4.08 -2.88 -30.06
CA GLN A 224 4.49 -3.40 -31.37
C GLN A 224 4.41 -4.92 -31.41
#